data_6ed4db5a4fe0721e208ef6df3bd824c4
#
_entry.id   6ed4db5a4fe0721e208ef6df3bd824c4
#
_cell.length_a   1.000
_cell.length_b   1.000
_cell.length_c   1.000
_cell.angle_alpha   90.00
_cell.angle_beta   90.00
_cell.angle_gamma   90.00
#
_symmetry.space_group_name_H-M   'P 1'
#
loop_
_entity.id
_entity.type
_entity.pdbx_description
1 polymer ?
#
loop_
_entity_poly.entity_id
_entity_poly.type
_entity_poly.pdbx_seq_one_letter_code
_entity_poly.pdbx_strand_id
1 'polypeptide(L)'
;KTAIDSIRWKMTCLTKMIVFVDEGSAFVSSLDFARAIQKTDNYYVLVRREDLSTLLYSVNAILELKKTTSRFKRTYNKAYPIYDSLSASNVQLGNVEKLLTEDANSGYQLFAKIGERYSIACIAAAGKDNIKQKILPLKSEKILVIADGAAFGPQMNDIYRLMQEASAKFSLYLPESLEWLLLKADLIGQPEILEILEH
;
A
#
# COMPACT_ATOMS: atom_id res chain seq x y z
N LYS A 1 -14.50 17.29 -30.32
CA LYS A 1 -13.51 17.12 -29.24
C LYS A 1 -14.24 16.88 -27.95
N THR A 2 -14.07 15.69 -27.36
CA THR A 2 -14.70 15.34 -26.09
C THR A 2 -13.97 16.07 -24.93
N ALA A 3 -14.64 16.23 -23.77
CA ALA A 3 -13.99 16.77 -22.57
C ALA A 3 -12.72 16.00 -22.20
N ILE A 4 -12.68 14.71 -22.50
CA ILE A 4 -11.55 13.79 -22.31
C ILE A 4 -10.33 14.23 -23.13
N ASP A 5 -10.52 14.60 -24.42
CA ASP A 5 -9.43 15.05 -25.28
C ASP A 5 -8.83 16.38 -24.80
N SER A 6 -9.67 17.26 -24.24
CA SER A 6 -9.22 18.55 -23.70
C SER A 6 -8.40 18.40 -22.42
N ILE A 7 -8.74 17.46 -21.55
CA ILE A 7 -8.00 17.14 -20.32
C ILE A 7 -6.66 16.49 -20.67
N ARG A 8 -6.66 15.51 -21.58
CA ARG A 8 -5.44 14.85 -22.06
C ARG A 8 -4.44 15.83 -22.63
N TRP A 9 -4.90 16.77 -23.48
CA TRP A 9 -4.04 17.79 -24.07
C TRP A 9 -3.46 18.75 -23.02
N LYS A 10 -4.27 19.19 -22.04
CA LYS A 10 -3.79 20.07 -20.97
C LYS A 10 -2.75 19.40 -20.07
N MET A 11 -2.90 18.13 -19.76
CA MET A 11 -1.95 17.37 -18.92
C MET A 11 -0.59 17.19 -19.59
N THR A 12 -0.53 16.99 -20.89
CA THR A 12 0.74 16.82 -21.64
C THR A 12 1.52 18.11 -21.83
N CYS A 13 0.89 19.28 -21.65
CA CYS A 13 1.55 20.59 -21.75
C CYS A 13 2.11 21.10 -20.41
N LEU A 14 1.75 20.47 -19.28
CA LEU A 14 2.23 20.85 -17.96
C LEU A 14 3.49 20.05 -17.61
N THR A 15 4.51 20.73 -17.09
CA THR A 15 5.76 20.09 -16.62
C THR A 15 6.14 20.65 -15.25
N LYS A 16 6.64 19.79 -14.37
CA LYS A 16 7.10 20.13 -13.00
C LYS A 16 6.04 20.86 -12.16
N MET A 17 4.79 20.43 -12.27
CA MET A 17 3.66 21.02 -11.58
C MET A 17 3.09 20.05 -10.54
N ILE A 18 2.38 20.60 -9.55
CA ILE A 18 1.49 19.82 -8.69
C ILE A 18 0.08 19.96 -9.28
N VAL A 19 -0.49 18.85 -9.71
CA VAL A 19 -1.81 18.78 -10.36
C VAL A 19 -2.80 18.16 -9.39
N PHE A 20 -3.80 18.93 -8.98
CA PHE A 20 -4.90 18.43 -8.18
C PHE A 20 -6.03 17.98 -9.10
N VAL A 21 -6.48 16.74 -8.93
CA VAL A 21 -7.62 16.18 -9.65
C VAL A 21 -8.68 15.77 -8.64
N ASP A 22 -9.79 16.51 -8.68
CA ASP A 22 -10.92 16.27 -7.77
C ASP A 22 -11.85 15.16 -8.28
N GLU A 23 -12.70 14.70 -7.37
CA GLU A 23 -13.67 13.63 -7.58
C GLU A 23 -14.63 13.93 -8.75
N GLY A 24 -15.00 12.90 -9.50
CA GLY A 24 -16.08 12.96 -10.49
C GLY A 24 -15.72 12.60 -11.92
N SER A 25 -14.44 12.37 -12.24
CA SER A 25 -14.05 11.98 -13.60
C SER A 25 -13.76 10.49 -13.69
N ALA A 26 -14.62 9.74 -14.39
CA ALA A 26 -14.35 8.33 -14.74
C ALA A 26 -13.03 8.15 -15.55
N PHE A 27 -12.56 9.22 -16.19
CA PHE A 27 -11.30 9.24 -16.94
C PHE A 27 -10.11 8.92 -16.03
N VAL A 28 -10.11 9.34 -14.77
CA VAL A 28 -9.00 9.10 -13.82
C VAL A 28 -8.78 7.60 -13.56
N SER A 29 -9.82 6.78 -13.67
CA SER A 29 -9.73 5.32 -13.54
C SER A 29 -9.39 4.60 -14.84
N SER A 30 -9.12 5.34 -15.93
CA SER A 30 -8.82 4.75 -17.24
C SER A 30 -7.33 4.45 -17.42
N LEU A 31 -7.04 3.44 -18.24
CA LEU A 31 -5.66 3.14 -18.68
C LEU A 31 -5.02 4.31 -19.45
N ASP A 32 -5.83 5.11 -20.16
CA ASP A 32 -5.33 6.27 -20.88
C ASP A 32 -4.84 7.37 -19.94
N PHE A 33 -5.54 7.58 -18.81
CA PHE A 33 -5.06 8.46 -17.75
C PHE A 33 -3.76 7.95 -17.16
N ALA A 34 -3.71 6.68 -16.77
CA ALA A 34 -2.51 6.07 -16.20
C ALA A 34 -1.29 6.22 -17.13
N ARG A 35 -1.47 5.92 -18.41
CA ARG A 35 -0.42 6.11 -19.45
C ARG A 35 -0.02 7.56 -19.65
N ALA A 36 -0.98 8.49 -19.53
CA ALA A 36 -0.72 9.92 -19.71
C ALA A 36 0.12 10.48 -18.57
N ILE A 37 -0.21 10.17 -17.31
CA ILE A 37 0.53 10.70 -16.15
C ILE A 37 1.94 10.14 -16.05
N GLN A 38 2.16 8.87 -16.40
CA GLN A 38 3.49 8.24 -16.42
C GLN A 38 4.49 8.88 -17.39
N LYS A 39 3.99 9.66 -18.35
CA LYS A 39 4.81 10.38 -19.35
C LYS A 39 5.13 11.82 -18.96
N THR A 40 4.75 12.25 -17.78
CA THR A 40 4.92 13.64 -17.33
C THR A 40 5.79 13.69 -16.07
N ASP A 41 6.50 14.80 -15.88
CA ASP A 41 7.29 15.08 -14.67
C ASP A 41 6.45 15.85 -13.63
N ASN A 42 5.16 15.57 -13.54
CA ASN A 42 4.25 16.24 -12.62
C ASN A 42 3.98 15.40 -11.40
N TYR A 43 3.67 16.04 -10.28
CA TYR A 43 3.09 15.40 -9.11
C TYR A 43 1.56 15.49 -9.18
N TYR A 44 0.88 14.36 -8.96
CA TYR A 44 -0.58 14.30 -9.01
C TYR A 44 -1.15 14.04 -7.63
N VAL A 45 -2.08 14.87 -7.21
CA VAL A 45 -2.90 14.68 -6.01
C VAL A 45 -4.31 14.35 -6.47
N LEU A 46 -4.71 13.08 -6.30
CA LEU A 46 -5.99 12.57 -6.78
C LEU A 46 -6.92 12.38 -5.59
N VAL A 47 -8.07 13.07 -5.58
CA VAL A 47 -9.10 12.91 -4.55
C VAL A 47 -10.15 11.95 -5.06
N ARG A 48 -10.28 10.78 -4.42
CA ARG A 48 -11.17 9.70 -4.89
C ARG A 48 -11.84 8.98 -3.73
N ARG A 49 -12.99 8.35 -4.00
CA ARG A 49 -13.67 7.39 -3.11
C ARG A 49 -13.41 5.94 -3.50
N GLU A 50 -12.91 5.73 -4.70
CA GLU A 50 -12.64 4.43 -5.28
C GLU A 50 -11.14 4.27 -5.49
N ASP A 51 -10.68 3.04 -5.48
CA ASP A 51 -9.32 2.67 -5.82
C ASP A 51 -8.97 2.99 -7.28
N LEU A 52 -7.68 3.15 -7.53
CA LEU A 52 -7.11 3.41 -8.84
C LEU A 52 -6.34 2.17 -9.32
N SER A 53 -7.07 1.08 -9.56
CA SER A 53 -6.49 -0.22 -9.94
C SER A 53 -5.62 -0.20 -11.21
N THR A 54 -5.77 0.85 -12.03
CA THR A 54 -4.98 1.04 -13.26
C THR A 54 -3.62 1.71 -13.02
N LEU A 55 -3.36 2.22 -11.81
CA LEU A 55 -2.11 2.86 -11.39
C LEU A 55 -1.36 1.98 -10.41
N LEU A 56 -0.03 1.99 -10.53
CA LEU A 56 0.84 1.45 -9.48
C LEU A 56 1.26 2.60 -8.57
N TYR A 57 1.01 2.47 -7.29
CA TYR A 57 1.40 3.46 -6.28
C TYR A 57 1.63 2.80 -4.92
N SER A 58 2.50 3.43 -4.14
CA SER A 58 2.83 2.96 -2.80
C SER A 58 1.66 3.16 -1.83
N VAL A 59 1.58 2.30 -0.83
CA VAL A 59 0.65 2.47 0.30
C VAL A 59 0.91 3.77 1.04
N ASN A 60 2.14 4.26 1.05
CA ASN A 60 2.53 5.53 1.67
C ASN A 60 1.99 6.75 0.91
N ALA A 61 1.57 6.58 -0.35
CA ALA A 61 0.93 7.63 -1.14
C ALA A 61 -0.57 7.79 -0.85
N ILE A 62 -1.17 6.92 -0.01
CA ILE A 62 -2.60 6.96 0.29
C ILE A 62 -2.85 7.73 1.58
N LEU A 63 -3.61 8.81 1.47
CA LEU A 63 -4.02 9.63 2.59
C LEU A 63 -5.54 9.56 2.78
N GLU A 64 -5.99 9.31 4.01
CA GLU A 64 -7.39 9.39 4.39
C GLU A 64 -7.70 10.79 4.94
N LEU A 65 -8.75 11.42 4.45
CA LEU A 65 -9.23 12.70 4.95
C LEU A 65 -10.22 12.48 6.10
N LYS A 66 -9.81 12.84 7.31
CA LYS A 66 -10.67 12.78 8.52
C LYS A 66 -11.04 14.17 9.00
N LYS A 67 -12.31 14.31 9.41
CA LYS A 67 -12.80 15.50 10.07
C LYS A 67 -12.21 15.59 11.49
N THR A 68 -11.57 16.67 11.78
CA THR A 68 -10.89 16.90 13.07
C THR A 68 -11.34 18.24 13.68
N THR A 69 -11.38 18.32 15.00
CA THR A 69 -11.74 19.55 15.73
C THR A 69 -10.51 20.09 16.47
N SER A 70 -10.18 21.34 16.21
CA SER A 70 -9.08 22.03 16.92
C SER A 70 -9.43 22.35 18.38
N ARG A 71 -8.42 22.73 19.19
CA ARG A 71 -8.60 23.26 20.55
C ARG A 71 -9.62 24.41 20.61
N PHE A 72 -9.74 25.19 19.53
CA PHE A 72 -10.67 26.32 19.44
C PHE A 72 -12.06 25.92 18.89
N LYS A 73 -12.41 24.63 18.90
CA LYS A 73 -13.67 24.08 18.38
C LYS A 73 -13.92 24.35 16.88
N ARG A 74 -12.87 24.67 16.13
CA ARG A 74 -12.96 24.78 14.67
C ARG A 74 -12.78 23.39 14.07
N THR A 75 -13.69 23.01 13.20
CA THR A 75 -13.65 21.75 12.47
C THR A 75 -12.94 21.95 11.14
N TYR A 76 -12.02 21.06 10.80
CA TYR A 76 -11.29 21.04 9.54
C TYR A 76 -10.99 19.60 9.10
N ASN A 77 -10.69 19.40 7.83
CA ASN A 77 -10.23 18.12 7.34
C ASN A 77 -8.70 18.01 7.48
N LYS A 78 -8.23 16.88 7.98
CA LYS A 78 -6.81 16.58 8.09
C LYS A 78 -6.52 15.27 7.36
N ALA A 79 -5.42 15.24 6.61
CA ALA A 79 -4.93 14.06 5.93
C ALA A 79 -4.07 13.22 6.87
N TYR A 80 -4.30 11.91 6.87
CA TYR A 80 -3.55 10.93 7.63
C TYR A 80 -3.12 9.80 6.70
N PRO A 81 -1.85 9.36 6.75
CA PRO A 81 -1.45 8.15 6.03
C PRO A 81 -2.31 6.97 6.45
N ILE A 82 -2.94 6.31 5.50
CA ILE A 82 -3.85 5.21 5.82
C ILE A 82 -3.07 4.01 6.37
N TYR A 83 -1.88 3.78 5.88
CA TYR A 83 -1.04 2.67 6.29
C TYR A 83 -0.56 2.81 7.74
N ASP A 84 -0.26 4.00 8.23
CA ASP A 84 0.16 4.22 9.62
C ASP A 84 -0.87 3.74 10.63
N SER A 85 -2.16 3.84 10.30
CA SER A 85 -3.25 3.36 11.15
C SER A 85 -3.49 1.86 11.07
N LEU A 86 -2.96 1.20 10.04
CA LEU A 86 -3.18 -0.22 9.73
C LEU A 86 -1.92 -1.08 9.89
N SER A 87 -0.75 -0.42 10.01
CA SER A 87 0.53 -1.12 10.04
C SER A 87 0.68 -2.02 11.28
N ALA A 88 1.40 -3.10 11.07
CA ALA A 88 1.73 -4.07 12.10
C ALA A 88 2.80 -3.60 13.10
N SER A 89 2.98 -2.28 13.29
CA SER A 89 4.01 -1.71 14.16
C SER A 89 4.00 -2.24 15.60
N ASN A 90 2.88 -2.84 16.02
CA ASN A 90 2.70 -3.44 17.34
C ASN A 90 2.45 -4.97 17.30
N VAL A 91 2.70 -5.63 16.16
CA VAL A 91 2.51 -7.08 16.08
C VAL A 91 3.62 -7.78 16.83
N GLN A 92 3.25 -8.47 17.89
CA GLN A 92 4.14 -9.41 18.57
C GLN A 92 4.07 -10.75 17.81
N LEU A 93 5.19 -11.24 17.29
CA LEU A 93 5.27 -12.51 16.55
C LEU A 93 4.68 -13.70 17.34
N GLY A 94 4.79 -13.68 18.65
CA GLY A 94 4.17 -14.70 19.51
C GLY A 94 2.64 -14.80 19.45
N ASN A 95 1.98 -13.82 18.83
CA ASN A 95 0.54 -13.82 18.59
C ASN A 95 0.16 -14.17 17.14
N VAL A 96 1.13 -14.44 16.26
CA VAL A 96 0.90 -14.77 14.87
C VAL A 96 0.83 -16.28 14.71
N GLU A 97 -0.22 -16.76 14.07
CA GLU A 97 -0.44 -18.20 13.81
C GLU A 97 0.01 -18.57 12.39
N LYS A 98 -0.09 -17.62 11.46
CA LYS A 98 0.33 -17.80 10.05
C LYS A 98 0.97 -16.55 9.46
N LEU A 99 1.96 -16.78 8.60
CA LEU A 99 2.50 -15.76 7.69
C LEU A 99 1.88 -15.94 6.31
N LEU A 100 1.47 -14.85 5.68
CA LEU A 100 1.01 -14.83 4.29
C LEU A 100 1.90 -13.87 3.52
N THR A 101 2.73 -14.39 2.62
CA THR A 101 3.61 -13.59 1.76
C THR A 101 2.98 -13.33 0.40
N GLU A 102 3.28 -12.18 -0.21
CA GLU A 102 2.81 -11.84 -1.54
C GLU A 102 3.38 -12.80 -2.59
N ASP A 103 4.71 -12.92 -2.62
CA ASP A 103 5.41 -13.74 -3.61
C ASP A 103 5.45 -15.23 -3.21
N ALA A 104 5.86 -16.07 -4.15
CA ALA A 104 6.07 -17.50 -3.96
C ALA A 104 7.57 -17.88 -4.10
N ASN A 105 8.46 -16.90 -4.18
CA ASN A 105 9.88 -17.06 -4.48
C ASN A 105 10.77 -16.74 -3.27
N SER A 106 11.71 -15.82 -3.44
CA SER A 106 12.73 -15.49 -2.43
C SER A 106 12.16 -14.96 -1.13
N GLY A 107 11.16 -14.08 -1.18
CA GLY A 107 10.48 -13.58 0.01
C GLY A 107 9.75 -14.69 0.76
N TYR A 108 9.00 -15.53 0.05
CA TYR A 108 8.36 -16.69 0.66
C TYR A 108 9.40 -17.64 1.32
N GLN A 109 10.50 -17.96 0.62
CA GLN A 109 11.53 -18.85 1.15
C GLN A 109 12.18 -18.29 2.43
N LEU A 110 12.45 -16.98 2.45
CA LEU A 110 12.99 -16.30 3.64
C LEU A 110 12.01 -16.39 4.81
N PHE A 111 10.76 -15.96 4.60
CA PHE A 111 9.77 -15.92 5.67
C PHE A 111 9.29 -17.31 6.10
N ALA A 112 9.32 -18.30 5.22
CA ALA A 112 9.08 -19.70 5.59
C ALA A 112 10.15 -20.21 6.57
N LYS A 113 11.44 -19.94 6.31
CA LYS A 113 12.53 -20.30 7.23
C LYS A 113 12.46 -19.55 8.56
N ILE A 114 12.04 -18.28 8.55
CA ILE A 114 11.78 -17.53 9.78
C ILE A 114 10.62 -18.18 10.54
N GLY A 115 9.52 -18.48 9.84
CA GLY A 115 8.35 -19.12 10.41
C GLY A 115 8.66 -20.47 11.07
N GLU A 116 9.50 -21.29 10.44
CA GLU A 116 9.97 -22.58 11.02
C GLU A 116 10.60 -22.40 12.40
N ARG A 117 11.43 -21.35 12.59
CA ARG A 117 12.05 -21.05 13.88
C ARG A 117 11.05 -20.74 15.00
N TYR A 118 9.89 -20.19 14.64
CA TYR A 118 8.85 -19.78 15.57
C TYR A 118 7.64 -20.73 15.56
N SER A 119 7.72 -21.85 14.83
CA SER A 119 6.61 -22.80 14.62
C SER A 119 5.36 -22.13 13.99
N ILE A 120 5.58 -21.16 13.11
CA ILE A 120 4.54 -20.42 12.38
C ILE A 120 4.52 -20.90 10.92
N ALA A 121 3.36 -21.34 10.45
CA ALA A 121 3.19 -21.76 9.06
C ALA A 121 3.24 -20.54 8.12
N CYS A 122 3.96 -20.68 7.00
CA CYS A 122 4.03 -19.67 5.96
C CYS A 122 3.28 -20.12 4.71
N ILE A 123 2.47 -19.22 4.13
CA ILE A 123 1.67 -19.44 2.92
C ILE A 123 2.05 -18.39 1.90
N ALA A 124 2.22 -18.79 0.64
CA ALA A 124 2.41 -17.87 -0.49
C ALA A 124 1.06 -17.49 -1.12
N ALA A 125 0.84 -16.19 -1.37
CA ALA A 125 -0.29 -15.72 -2.14
C ALA A 125 -0.08 -15.90 -3.64
N ALA A 126 1.16 -15.94 -4.09
CA ALA A 126 1.54 -15.96 -5.51
C ALA A 126 0.98 -14.73 -6.29
N GLY A 127 1.15 -13.56 -5.70
CA GLY A 127 0.78 -12.25 -6.23
C GLY A 127 -0.21 -11.49 -5.35
N LYS A 128 -0.07 -10.16 -5.35
CA LYS A 128 -0.85 -9.24 -4.51
C LYS A 128 -2.36 -9.34 -4.69
N ASP A 129 -2.83 -9.62 -5.91
CA ASP A 129 -4.25 -9.75 -6.23
C ASP A 129 -4.90 -10.97 -5.56
N ASN A 130 -4.10 -11.96 -5.20
CA ASN A 130 -4.57 -13.19 -4.56
C ASN A 130 -4.64 -13.08 -3.03
N ILE A 131 -4.03 -12.08 -2.42
CA ILE A 131 -3.93 -11.94 -0.95
C ILE A 131 -5.31 -11.98 -0.30
N LYS A 132 -6.26 -11.19 -0.81
CA LYS A 132 -7.64 -11.18 -0.31
C LYS A 132 -8.27 -12.58 -0.31
N GLN A 133 -8.13 -13.32 -1.41
CA GLN A 133 -8.68 -14.67 -1.56
C GLN A 133 -8.03 -15.67 -0.59
N LYS A 134 -6.75 -15.49 -0.27
CA LYS A 134 -6.02 -16.33 0.68
C LYS A 134 -6.39 -16.03 2.13
N ILE A 135 -6.71 -14.79 2.48
CA ILE A 135 -7.14 -14.40 3.83
C ILE A 135 -8.55 -14.94 4.14
N LEU A 136 -9.47 -14.89 3.18
CA LEU A 136 -10.88 -15.23 3.39
C LEU A 136 -11.13 -16.59 4.06
N PRO A 137 -10.48 -17.69 3.68
CA PRO A 137 -10.67 -19.00 4.34
C PRO A 137 -10.01 -19.08 5.72
N LEU A 138 -9.11 -18.14 6.06
CA LEU A 138 -8.30 -18.13 7.29
C LEU A 138 -8.83 -17.13 8.33
N LYS A 139 -10.09 -16.69 8.24
CA LYS A 139 -10.68 -15.62 9.07
C LYS A 139 -10.57 -15.84 10.59
N SER A 140 -10.51 -17.08 11.05
CA SER A 140 -10.40 -17.41 12.48
C SER A 140 -8.97 -17.35 13.00
N GLU A 141 -7.97 -17.28 12.15
CA GLU A 141 -6.56 -17.33 12.48
C GLU A 141 -5.94 -15.94 12.56
N LYS A 142 -4.89 -15.80 13.36
CA LYS A 142 -4.12 -14.55 13.46
C LYS A 142 -3.03 -14.53 12.39
N ILE A 143 -3.26 -13.81 11.31
CA ILE A 143 -2.41 -13.79 10.14
C ILE A 143 -1.57 -12.51 10.13
N LEU A 144 -0.28 -12.62 9.81
CA LEU A 144 0.55 -11.50 9.38
C LEU A 144 0.75 -11.58 7.87
N VAL A 145 0.23 -10.59 7.17
CA VAL A 145 0.40 -10.42 5.71
C VAL A 145 1.64 -9.58 5.46
N ILE A 146 2.53 -10.08 4.60
CA ILE A 146 3.78 -9.42 4.21
C ILE A 146 3.77 -9.26 2.70
N ALA A 147 3.81 -8.01 2.22
CA ALA A 147 3.77 -7.68 0.80
C ALA A 147 4.62 -6.46 0.48
N ASP A 148 4.93 -6.26 -0.81
CA ASP A 148 5.65 -5.10 -1.32
C ASP A 148 4.78 -3.84 -1.26
N GLY A 149 5.10 -2.95 -0.32
CA GLY A 149 4.34 -1.73 -0.06
C GLY A 149 4.44 -0.71 -1.19
N ALA A 150 5.53 -0.69 -1.96
CA ALA A 150 5.71 0.27 -3.06
C ALA A 150 4.67 0.11 -4.17
N ALA A 151 4.10 -1.10 -4.33
CA ALA A 151 3.14 -1.40 -5.38
C ALA A 151 1.77 -1.88 -4.85
N PHE A 152 1.54 -1.85 -3.53
CA PHE A 152 0.34 -2.40 -2.89
C PHE A 152 -0.85 -1.42 -2.83
N GLY A 153 -0.67 -0.18 -3.20
CA GLY A 153 -1.70 0.86 -3.15
C GLY A 153 -3.04 0.44 -3.77
N PRO A 154 -3.06 -0.15 -4.99
CA PRO A 154 -4.30 -0.59 -5.63
C PRO A 154 -5.13 -1.61 -4.84
N GLN A 155 -4.50 -2.43 -3.99
CA GLN A 155 -5.16 -3.46 -3.19
C GLN A 155 -5.66 -2.94 -1.85
N MET A 156 -5.21 -1.75 -1.41
CA MET A 156 -5.49 -1.23 -0.07
C MET A 156 -6.97 -1.04 0.23
N ASN A 157 -7.78 -0.62 -0.73
CA ASN A 157 -9.21 -0.43 -0.51
C ASN A 157 -9.90 -1.76 -0.16
N ASP A 158 -9.61 -2.81 -0.89
CA ASP A 158 -10.17 -4.15 -0.65
C ASP A 158 -9.71 -4.73 0.70
N ILE A 159 -8.43 -4.57 1.00
CA ILE A 159 -7.86 -5.01 2.27
C ILE A 159 -8.40 -4.19 3.44
N TYR A 160 -8.53 -2.87 3.29
CA TYR A 160 -9.11 -2.00 4.30
C TYR A 160 -10.55 -2.40 4.63
N ARG A 161 -11.38 -2.65 3.60
CA ARG A 161 -12.76 -3.15 3.79
C ARG A 161 -12.77 -4.48 4.55
N LEU A 162 -11.88 -5.40 4.18
CA LEU A 162 -11.78 -6.69 4.85
C LEU A 162 -11.36 -6.54 6.32
N MET A 163 -10.48 -5.60 6.65
CA MET A 163 -10.08 -5.30 8.04
C MET A 163 -11.22 -4.69 8.87
N GLN A 164 -12.16 -3.99 8.25
CA GLN A 164 -13.35 -3.45 8.94
C GLN A 164 -14.38 -4.55 9.27
N GLU A 165 -14.30 -5.71 8.64
CA GLU A 165 -15.15 -6.84 8.98
C GLU A 165 -14.74 -7.41 10.34
N ALA A 166 -15.68 -7.52 11.29
CA ALA A 166 -15.42 -7.93 12.69
C ALA A 166 -14.76 -9.32 12.85
N SER A 167 -14.80 -10.16 11.81
CA SER A 167 -14.21 -11.50 11.78
C SER A 167 -12.76 -11.54 11.29
N ALA A 168 -12.24 -10.46 10.72
CA ALA A 168 -10.89 -10.46 10.16
C ALA A 168 -9.83 -10.25 11.27
N LYS A 169 -8.94 -11.23 11.45
CA LYS A 169 -7.85 -11.20 12.42
C LYS A 169 -6.51 -11.22 11.72
N PHE A 170 -6.24 -10.21 10.90
CA PHE A 170 -4.95 -10.11 10.24
C PHE A 170 -4.32 -8.73 10.44
N SER A 171 -3.01 -8.71 10.35
CA SER A 171 -2.19 -7.48 10.39
C SER A 171 -1.40 -7.37 9.10
N LEU A 172 -1.07 -6.15 8.70
CA LEU A 172 -0.30 -5.86 7.51
C LEU A 172 1.11 -5.41 7.89
N TYR A 173 2.10 -5.94 7.18
CA TYR A 173 3.45 -5.43 7.16
C TYR A 173 3.86 -5.24 5.70
N LEU A 174 3.96 -3.98 5.29
CA LEU A 174 4.15 -3.56 3.90
C LEU A 174 5.43 -2.72 3.77
N PRO A 175 6.63 -3.33 3.88
CA PRO A 175 7.88 -2.64 3.58
C PRO A 175 7.89 -2.18 2.12
N GLU A 176 8.72 -1.20 1.78
CA GLU A 176 8.85 -0.71 0.40
C GLU A 176 9.16 -1.85 -0.57
N SER A 177 10.12 -2.73 -0.22
CA SER A 177 10.40 -3.98 -0.91
C SER A 177 11.08 -4.99 0.02
N LEU A 178 11.23 -6.24 -0.43
CA LEU A 178 12.01 -7.24 0.30
C LEU A 178 13.48 -6.81 0.42
N GLU A 179 14.07 -6.30 -0.65
CA GLU A 179 15.47 -5.83 -0.68
C GLU A 179 15.66 -4.70 0.33
N TRP A 180 14.78 -3.72 0.35
CA TRP A 180 14.80 -2.63 1.33
C TRP A 180 14.72 -3.16 2.76
N LEU A 181 13.87 -4.15 3.02
CA LEU A 181 13.76 -4.79 4.32
C LEU A 181 15.06 -5.46 4.75
N LEU A 182 15.71 -6.21 3.84
CA LEU A 182 16.98 -6.88 4.10
C LEU A 182 18.10 -5.89 4.40
N LEU A 183 18.16 -4.79 3.64
CA LEU A 183 19.14 -3.72 3.85
C LEU A 183 18.92 -3.04 5.21
N LYS A 184 17.67 -2.67 5.53
CA LYS A 184 17.33 -2.03 6.80
C LYS A 184 17.56 -2.93 8.02
N ALA A 185 17.44 -4.24 7.86
CA ALA A 185 17.71 -5.22 8.90
C ALA A 185 19.21 -5.48 9.13
N ASP A 186 20.08 -4.80 8.39
CA ASP A 186 21.55 -4.95 8.42
C ASP A 186 22.04 -6.41 8.26
N LEU A 187 21.28 -7.20 7.51
CA LEU A 187 21.66 -8.60 7.24
C LEU A 187 22.87 -8.73 6.30
N ILE A 188 23.25 -7.63 5.65
CA ILE A 188 24.35 -7.57 4.67
C ILE A 188 25.63 -7.00 5.31
N GLY A 189 25.52 -6.38 6.50
CA GLY A 189 26.67 -5.88 7.25
C GLY A 189 27.43 -4.72 6.58
N GLN A 190 26.72 -3.84 5.86
CA GLN A 190 27.29 -2.65 5.19
C GLN A 190 26.69 -1.38 5.81
N PRO A 191 27.35 -0.77 6.82
CA PRO A 191 26.85 0.39 7.54
C PRO A 191 26.59 1.63 6.65
N GLU A 192 27.35 1.77 5.56
CA GLU A 192 27.17 2.86 4.58
C GLU A 192 25.81 2.83 3.89
N ILE A 193 25.21 1.65 3.73
CA ILE A 193 23.88 1.49 3.15
C ILE A 193 22.79 1.94 4.12
N LEU A 194 22.96 1.70 5.41
CA LEU A 194 22.02 2.13 6.44
C LEU A 194 21.92 3.65 6.48
N GLU A 195 23.04 4.35 6.38
CA GLU A 195 23.06 5.81 6.36
C GLU A 195 22.29 6.41 5.17
N ILE A 196 22.34 5.77 4.00
CA ILE A 196 21.57 6.17 2.81
C ILE A 196 20.07 5.93 3.01
N LEU A 197 19.67 4.89 3.76
CA LEU A 197 18.25 4.53 3.96
C LEU A 197 17.55 5.37 5.04
N GLU A 198 18.29 6.10 5.87
CA GLU A 198 17.77 6.97 6.93
C GLU A 198 17.45 8.39 6.45
N HIS A 199 17.84 8.76 5.23
CA HIS A 199 17.61 10.04 4.56
C HIS A 199 16.63 9.91 3.38
#